data_bcc1623f479ab078c2570d81aff504cf
#
_entry.id   bcc1623f479ab078c2570d81aff504cf
#
_cell.length_a   1.000
_cell.length_b   1.000
_cell.length_c   1.000
_cell.angle_alpha   90.00
_cell.angle_beta   90.00
_cell.angle_gamma   90.00
#
_symmetry.space_group_name_H-M   'P 1'
#
loop_
_entity.id
_entity.type
_entity.pdbx_description
1 polymer ?
#
loop_
_entity_poly.entity_id
_entity_poly.type
_entity_poly.pdbx_seq_one_letter_code
_entity_poly.pdbx_strand_id
1 'polypeptide(L)'
;MSLRDATIDRERRDLVTHQAMDESRLIRFVAGPDGAVAPDLGRKLPGRGMWVEASRASIDAAVKKNLFSRSAKAQLKPSADLADTVETLLIRRCLDQLGLARREGVLISGFEKSAAAIRSGKAAWLIEAADGSSDGRGKLVALARHQTTKVCGAFSADDLSLALGLENAIHAVLLHGGRADRWTIEVERLAGFRSLRPAAWDTDHPGSSSGNGSNEDPKDEPERAD
;
A
#
# COMPACT_ATOMS: atom_id res chain seq x y z
N MET A 1 -30.12 9.01 -10.03
CA MET A 1 -30.04 7.58 -10.45
C MET A 1 -28.58 7.18 -10.27
N SER A 2 -28.28 6.58 -9.13
CA SER A 2 -26.91 6.29 -8.70
C SER A 2 -26.44 5.02 -9.39
N LEU A 3 -25.51 5.16 -10.33
CA LEU A 3 -24.74 4.02 -10.84
C LEU A 3 -23.75 3.63 -9.72
N ARG A 4 -24.21 2.78 -8.82
CA ARG A 4 -23.31 1.92 -8.07
C ARG A 4 -22.66 1.02 -9.10
N ASP A 5 -21.45 1.38 -9.52
CA ASP A 5 -20.56 0.49 -10.25
C ASP A 5 -20.37 -0.73 -9.33
N ALA A 6 -21.12 -1.77 -9.64
CA ALA A 6 -21.05 -3.02 -8.91
C ALA A 6 -19.61 -3.51 -9.08
N THR A 7 -18.80 -3.37 -8.06
CA THR A 7 -17.61 -4.18 -7.89
C THR A 7 -18.14 -5.60 -7.89
N ILE A 8 -18.09 -6.25 -9.05
CA ILE A 8 -18.49 -7.65 -9.19
C ILE A 8 -17.50 -8.38 -8.32
N ASP A 9 -17.95 -8.79 -7.16
CA ASP A 9 -17.24 -9.63 -6.19
C ASP A 9 -16.98 -10.97 -6.88
N ARG A 10 -15.88 -11.04 -7.63
CA ARG A 10 -15.46 -12.23 -8.38
C ARG A 10 -14.41 -12.94 -7.57
N GLU A 11 -14.81 -14.00 -6.92
CA GLU A 11 -13.87 -14.90 -6.29
C GLU A 11 -13.03 -15.64 -7.34
N ARG A 12 -11.76 -15.79 -7.04
CA ARG A 12 -10.79 -16.60 -7.78
C ARG A 12 -10.06 -17.50 -6.80
N ARG A 13 -9.60 -18.63 -7.29
CA ARG A 13 -8.81 -19.57 -6.48
C ARG A 13 -7.34 -19.19 -6.56
N ASP A 14 -6.74 -18.91 -5.41
CA ASP A 14 -5.29 -18.74 -5.29
C ASP A 14 -4.55 -20.06 -5.59
N LEU A 15 -3.47 -19.98 -6.37
CA LEU A 15 -2.68 -21.17 -6.76
C LEU A 15 -1.90 -21.77 -5.59
N VAL A 16 -1.54 -20.99 -4.58
CA VAL A 16 -0.66 -21.42 -3.49
C VAL A 16 -1.46 -22.07 -2.37
N THR A 17 -2.53 -21.42 -1.93
CA THR A 17 -3.36 -21.87 -0.80
C THR A 17 -4.59 -22.68 -1.24
N HIS A 18 -4.94 -22.59 -2.52
CA HIS A 18 -6.18 -23.16 -3.09
C HIS A 18 -7.48 -22.57 -2.50
N GLN A 19 -7.39 -21.49 -1.75
CA GLN A 19 -8.55 -20.78 -1.21
C GLN A 19 -9.20 -19.89 -2.27
N ALA A 20 -10.53 -19.80 -2.22
CA ALA A 20 -11.27 -18.78 -2.94
C ALA A 20 -11.13 -17.46 -2.19
N MET A 21 -10.79 -16.39 -2.90
CA MET A 21 -10.70 -15.05 -2.35
C MET A 21 -11.07 -14.01 -3.41
N ASP A 22 -11.40 -12.82 -2.94
CA ASP A 22 -11.75 -11.71 -3.80
C ASP A 22 -10.64 -11.41 -4.82
N GLU A 23 -11.03 -11.15 -6.05
CA GLU A 23 -10.13 -10.87 -7.17
C GLU A 23 -9.28 -9.62 -6.92
N SER A 24 -9.74 -8.68 -6.07
CA SER A 24 -8.96 -7.49 -5.67
C SER A 24 -7.69 -7.82 -4.89
N ARG A 25 -7.67 -8.96 -4.19
CA ARG A 25 -6.52 -9.43 -3.41
C ARG A 25 -5.51 -10.24 -4.22
N LEU A 26 -5.81 -10.51 -5.48
CA LEU A 26 -5.03 -11.42 -6.31
C LEU A 26 -4.35 -10.69 -7.48
N ILE A 27 -3.23 -11.22 -7.91
CA ILE A 27 -2.57 -10.88 -9.17
C ILE A 27 -2.88 -11.97 -10.19
N ARG A 28 -3.35 -11.55 -11.37
CA ARG A 28 -3.52 -12.43 -12.51
C ARG A 28 -2.20 -12.59 -13.25
N PHE A 29 -1.90 -13.82 -13.65
CA PHE A 29 -0.79 -14.16 -14.53
C PHE A 29 -1.33 -14.92 -15.74
N VAL A 30 -0.62 -14.83 -16.85
CA VAL A 30 -0.91 -15.59 -18.07
C VAL A 30 0.37 -16.24 -18.61
N ALA A 31 0.20 -17.34 -19.35
CA ALA A 31 1.30 -17.93 -20.09
C ALA A 31 1.58 -17.12 -21.35
N GLY A 32 2.80 -16.67 -21.54
CA GLY A 32 3.30 -16.06 -22.76
C GLY A 32 3.63 -17.11 -23.85
N PRO A 33 3.87 -16.67 -25.09
CA PRO A 33 4.14 -17.57 -26.22
C PRO A 33 5.42 -18.39 -26.03
N ASP A 34 6.42 -17.83 -25.36
CA ASP A 34 7.72 -18.48 -25.13
C ASP A 34 7.78 -19.31 -23.84
N GLY A 35 6.62 -19.62 -23.25
CA GLY A 35 6.52 -20.27 -21.95
C GLY A 35 6.85 -19.34 -20.77
N ALA A 36 7.01 -18.05 -20.98
CA ALA A 36 7.15 -17.06 -19.91
C ALA A 36 5.86 -16.94 -19.10
N VAL A 37 5.99 -16.48 -17.85
CA VAL A 37 4.84 -16.13 -17.01
C VAL A 37 4.76 -14.61 -16.93
N ALA A 38 3.69 -14.04 -17.49
CA ALA A 38 3.50 -12.60 -17.56
C ALA A 38 2.47 -12.13 -16.51
N PRO A 39 2.80 -11.14 -15.66
CA PRO A 39 1.84 -10.48 -14.79
C PRO A 39 0.81 -9.68 -15.62
N ASP A 40 -0.46 -9.82 -15.30
CA ASP A 40 -1.55 -9.10 -15.95
C ASP A 40 -2.41 -8.32 -14.95
N LEU A 41 -1.82 -7.28 -14.38
CA LEU A 41 -2.48 -6.39 -13.41
C LEU A 41 -3.73 -5.70 -13.98
N GLY A 42 -3.72 -5.44 -15.29
CA GLY A 42 -4.83 -4.80 -15.99
C GLY A 42 -5.93 -5.76 -16.45
N ARG A 43 -5.70 -7.07 -16.32
CA ARG A 43 -6.61 -8.15 -16.77
C ARG A 43 -7.00 -8.05 -18.26
N LYS A 44 -6.04 -7.61 -19.08
CA LYS A 44 -6.24 -7.36 -20.52
C LYS A 44 -5.59 -8.40 -21.42
N LEU A 45 -4.64 -9.17 -20.91
CA LEU A 45 -3.92 -10.14 -21.71
C LEU A 45 -4.81 -11.34 -22.02
N PRO A 46 -4.72 -11.90 -23.24
CA PRO A 46 -5.45 -13.11 -23.63
C PRO A 46 -4.94 -14.33 -22.87
N GLY A 47 -5.71 -15.40 -22.88
CA GLY A 47 -5.33 -16.67 -22.30
C GLY A 47 -5.97 -16.95 -20.94
N ARG A 48 -5.76 -18.19 -20.47
CA ARG A 48 -6.25 -18.63 -19.16
C ARG A 48 -5.50 -17.89 -18.05
N GLY A 49 -6.24 -17.20 -17.16
CA GLY A 49 -5.69 -16.55 -15.99
C GLY A 49 -5.28 -17.57 -14.92
N MET A 50 -4.09 -17.37 -14.36
CA MET A 50 -3.56 -18.02 -13.17
C MET A 50 -3.50 -16.96 -12.07
N TRP A 51 -4.04 -17.24 -10.89
CA TRP A 51 -4.25 -16.23 -9.86
C TRP A 51 -3.40 -16.55 -8.63
N VAL A 52 -2.66 -15.58 -8.14
CA VAL A 52 -1.80 -15.71 -6.94
C VAL A 52 -2.09 -14.53 -6.03
N GLU A 53 -2.17 -14.78 -4.73
CA GLU A 53 -2.32 -13.72 -3.73
C GLU A 53 -1.26 -12.62 -3.93
N ALA A 54 -1.68 -11.37 -3.80
CA ALA A 54 -0.83 -10.20 -4.03
C ALA A 54 0.19 -10.03 -2.90
N SER A 55 1.14 -10.96 -2.80
CA SER A 55 2.27 -10.89 -1.88
C SER A 55 3.53 -11.48 -2.51
N ARG A 56 4.69 -10.93 -2.13
CA ARG A 56 5.99 -11.45 -2.55
C ARG A 56 6.12 -12.93 -2.20
N ALA A 57 5.79 -13.29 -0.96
CA ALA A 57 5.92 -14.65 -0.46
C ALA A 57 5.07 -15.67 -1.27
N SER A 58 3.85 -15.28 -1.67
CA SER A 58 2.97 -16.13 -2.47
C SER A 58 3.49 -16.31 -3.89
N ILE A 59 4.02 -15.27 -4.52
CA ILE A 59 4.62 -15.37 -5.86
C ILE A 59 5.86 -16.24 -5.83
N ASP A 60 6.78 -16.02 -4.89
CA ASP A 60 7.99 -16.81 -4.73
C ASP A 60 7.66 -18.30 -4.47
N ALA A 61 6.64 -18.56 -3.64
CA ALA A 61 6.16 -19.92 -3.42
C ALA A 61 5.58 -20.56 -4.69
N ALA A 62 4.83 -19.80 -5.50
CA ALA A 62 4.27 -20.28 -6.76
C ALA A 62 5.38 -20.62 -7.76
N VAL A 63 6.44 -19.82 -7.85
CA VAL A 63 7.63 -20.07 -8.68
C VAL A 63 8.37 -21.32 -8.17
N LYS A 64 8.74 -21.33 -6.89
CA LYS A 64 9.53 -22.42 -6.27
C LYS A 64 8.85 -23.78 -6.38
N LYS A 65 7.51 -23.82 -6.22
CA LYS A 65 6.72 -25.07 -6.29
C LYS A 65 6.25 -25.42 -7.70
N ASN A 66 6.67 -24.67 -8.74
CA ASN A 66 6.28 -24.86 -10.14
C ASN A 66 4.76 -24.88 -10.37
N LEU A 67 4.01 -24.04 -9.63
CA LEU A 67 2.55 -24.05 -9.67
C LEU A 67 1.98 -23.45 -10.97
N PHE A 68 2.68 -22.52 -11.59
CA PHE A 68 2.30 -21.96 -12.88
C PHE A 68 2.24 -23.02 -13.97
N SER A 69 3.28 -23.86 -14.10
CA SER A 69 3.31 -24.96 -15.09
C SER A 69 2.21 -25.99 -14.84
N ARG A 70 1.97 -26.33 -13.56
CA ARG A 70 0.88 -27.25 -13.18
C ARG A 70 -0.48 -26.69 -13.56
N SER A 71 -0.73 -25.41 -13.28
CA SER A 71 -1.99 -24.75 -13.59
C SER A 71 -2.22 -24.62 -15.09
N ALA A 72 -1.20 -24.25 -15.85
CA ALA A 72 -1.26 -24.12 -17.31
C ALA A 72 -1.30 -25.46 -18.03
N LYS A 73 -0.95 -26.58 -17.38
CA LYS A 73 -0.71 -27.89 -17.97
C LYS A 73 0.31 -27.83 -19.12
N ALA A 74 1.31 -26.96 -18.99
CA ALA A 74 2.39 -26.73 -19.93
C ALA A 74 3.67 -26.36 -19.19
N GLN A 75 4.81 -26.59 -19.81
CA GLN A 75 6.08 -26.18 -19.21
C GLN A 75 6.23 -24.66 -19.31
N LEU A 76 6.19 -23.97 -18.18
CA LEU A 76 6.41 -22.53 -18.08
C LEU A 76 7.74 -22.24 -17.39
N LYS A 77 8.32 -21.10 -17.72
CA LYS A 77 9.61 -20.62 -17.20
C LYS A 77 9.40 -19.23 -16.56
N PRO A 78 8.83 -19.16 -15.34
CA PRO A 78 8.72 -17.88 -14.64
C PRO A 78 10.13 -17.33 -14.37
N SER A 79 10.29 -16.01 -14.50
CA SER A 79 11.54 -15.35 -14.12
C SER A 79 11.80 -15.46 -12.62
N ALA A 80 13.06 -15.51 -12.22
CA ALA A 80 13.45 -15.54 -10.81
C ALA A 80 13.08 -14.23 -10.08
N ASP A 81 13.01 -13.11 -10.80
CA ASP A 81 12.65 -11.78 -10.32
C ASP A 81 11.15 -11.43 -10.57
N LEU A 82 10.29 -12.45 -10.75
CA LEU A 82 8.88 -12.25 -11.07
C LEU A 82 8.17 -11.38 -10.00
N ALA A 83 8.49 -11.56 -8.72
CA ALA A 83 7.94 -10.76 -7.65
C ALA A 83 8.41 -9.29 -7.71
N ASP A 84 9.66 -9.04 -8.07
CA ASP A 84 10.20 -7.67 -8.27
C ASP A 84 9.53 -6.98 -9.47
N THR A 85 9.31 -7.73 -10.54
CA THR A 85 8.56 -7.25 -11.71
C THR A 85 7.14 -6.84 -11.32
N VAL A 86 6.43 -7.65 -10.54
CA VAL A 86 5.07 -7.33 -10.06
C VAL A 86 5.08 -6.09 -9.17
N GLU A 87 6.02 -5.98 -8.23
CA GLU A 87 6.16 -4.81 -7.36
C GLU A 87 6.35 -3.53 -8.19
N THR A 88 7.27 -3.55 -9.15
CA THR A 88 7.54 -2.41 -10.05
C THR A 88 6.29 -2.00 -10.83
N LEU A 89 5.54 -2.96 -11.34
CA LEU A 89 4.30 -2.69 -12.06
C LEU A 89 3.21 -2.13 -11.15
N LEU A 90 3.11 -2.60 -9.90
CA LEU A 90 2.16 -2.05 -8.92
C LEU A 90 2.50 -0.61 -8.52
N ILE A 91 3.78 -0.31 -8.29
CA ILE A 91 4.27 1.05 -8.02
C ILE A 91 3.82 1.98 -9.16
N ARG A 92 4.15 1.60 -10.40
CA ARG A 92 3.80 2.40 -11.57
C ARG A 92 2.28 2.62 -11.65
N ARG A 93 1.47 1.58 -11.46
CA ARG A 93 0.00 1.72 -11.47
C ARG A 93 -0.53 2.65 -10.39
N CYS A 94 0.00 2.56 -9.17
CA CYS A 94 -0.38 3.47 -8.09
C CYS A 94 -0.07 4.92 -8.46
N LEU A 95 1.14 5.19 -8.96
CA LEU A 95 1.58 6.52 -9.37
C LEU A 95 0.78 7.07 -10.56
N ASP A 96 0.54 6.25 -11.59
CA ASP A 96 -0.29 6.62 -12.75
C ASP A 96 -1.72 7.02 -12.31
N GLN A 97 -2.30 6.30 -11.35
CA GLN A 97 -3.62 6.63 -10.80
C GLN A 97 -3.63 7.92 -9.98
N LEU A 98 -2.55 8.24 -9.23
CA LEU A 98 -2.42 9.53 -8.54
C LEU A 98 -2.33 10.68 -9.54
N GLY A 99 -1.57 10.50 -10.62
CA GLY A 99 -1.51 11.48 -11.72
C GLY A 99 -2.87 11.72 -12.37
N LEU A 100 -3.67 10.66 -12.57
CA LEU A 100 -5.05 10.77 -13.04
C LEU A 100 -5.94 11.51 -12.03
N ALA A 101 -5.85 11.16 -10.75
CA ALA A 101 -6.60 11.80 -9.68
C ALA A 101 -6.34 13.31 -9.59
N ARG A 102 -5.08 13.72 -9.82
CA ARG A 102 -4.74 15.15 -9.88
C ARG A 102 -5.41 15.85 -11.06
N ARG A 103 -5.38 15.25 -12.24
CA ARG A 103 -6.05 15.83 -13.44
C ARG A 103 -7.56 15.92 -13.29
N GLU A 104 -8.16 15.00 -12.54
CA GLU A 104 -9.60 15.00 -12.22
C GLU A 104 -9.95 15.97 -11.06
N GLY A 105 -8.96 16.61 -10.42
CA GLY A 105 -9.19 17.54 -9.31
C GLY A 105 -9.59 16.86 -8.00
N VAL A 106 -9.42 15.53 -7.89
CA VAL A 106 -9.73 14.76 -6.66
C VAL A 106 -8.50 14.40 -5.84
N LEU A 107 -7.31 14.90 -6.23
CA LEU A 107 -6.09 14.87 -5.45
C LEU A 107 -5.62 16.29 -5.16
N ILE A 108 -5.35 16.55 -3.90
CA ILE A 108 -4.89 17.85 -3.36
C ILE A 108 -3.44 17.67 -2.93
N SER A 109 -2.56 18.63 -3.25
CA SER A 109 -1.15 18.62 -2.85
C SER A 109 -0.78 19.87 -2.04
N GLY A 110 0.22 19.71 -1.16
CA GLY A 110 0.76 20.73 -0.27
C GLY A 110 0.20 20.63 1.15
N PHE A 111 1.01 21.06 2.13
CA PHE A 111 0.76 20.85 3.57
C PHE A 111 -0.59 21.43 4.03
N GLU A 112 -0.80 22.76 3.87
CA GLU A 112 -2.00 23.42 4.38
C GLU A 112 -3.30 22.91 3.75
N LYS A 113 -3.27 22.66 2.44
CA LYS A 113 -4.42 22.13 1.71
C LYS A 113 -4.74 20.69 2.14
N SER A 114 -3.71 19.86 2.35
CA SER A 114 -3.84 18.50 2.86
C SER A 114 -4.42 18.50 4.27
N ALA A 115 -3.91 19.36 5.16
CA ALA A 115 -4.43 19.50 6.52
C ALA A 115 -5.91 19.92 6.54
N ALA A 116 -6.29 20.87 5.69
CA ALA A 116 -7.69 21.31 5.58
C ALA A 116 -8.62 20.19 5.06
N ALA A 117 -8.18 19.42 4.06
CA ALA A 117 -8.94 18.31 3.53
C ALA A 117 -9.13 17.18 4.56
N ILE A 118 -8.10 16.88 5.35
CA ILE A 118 -8.18 15.88 6.43
C ILE A 118 -9.14 16.38 7.52
N ARG A 119 -8.98 17.60 8.03
CA ARG A 119 -9.87 18.18 9.07
C ARG A 119 -11.35 18.18 8.66
N SER A 120 -11.62 18.38 7.38
CA SER A 120 -13.00 18.37 6.85
C SER A 120 -13.57 16.99 6.60
N GLY A 121 -12.84 15.91 6.91
CA GLY A 121 -13.27 14.51 6.68
C GLY A 121 -13.39 14.14 5.21
N LYS A 122 -12.80 14.90 4.28
CA LYS A 122 -12.86 14.64 2.84
C LYS A 122 -11.76 13.69 2.35
N ALA A 123 -10.74 13.45 3.17
CA ALA A 123 -9.55 12.69 2.83
C ALA A 123 -9.78 11.18 3.01
N ALA A 124 -9.70 10.40 1.94
CA ALA A 124 -9.64 8.95 1.99
C ALA A 124 -8.22 8.47 2.34
N TRP A 125 -7.23 9.08 1.71
CA TRP A 125 -5.82 8.76 1.89
C TRP A 125 -4.97 10.01 2.03
N LEU A 126 -4.03 9.96 2.99
CA LEU A 126 -2.87 10.83 3.06
C LEU A 126 -1.69 10.10 2.41
N ILE A 127 -1.09 10.70 1.41
CA ILE A 127 0.09 10.19 0.71
C ILE A 127 1.26 11.10 1.06
N GLU A 128 2.28 10.53 1.69
CA GLU A 128 3.48 11.20 2.15
C GLU A 128 4.69 10.67 1.42
N ALA A 129 5.61 11.52 1.03
CA ALA A 129 6.89 11.08 0.52
C ALA A 129 7.66 10.31 1.60
N ALA A 130 8.20 9.12 1.24
CA ALA A 130 8.96 8.27 2.17
C ALA A 130 10.17 8.98 2.77
N ASP A 131 10.81 9.82 1.97
CA ASP A 131 12.03 10.61 2.22
C ASP A 131 11.75 12.07 2.55
N GLY A 132 10.47 12.45 2.75
CA GLY A 132 10.08 13.80 3.16
C GLY A 132 10.47 14.12 4.60
N SER A 133 10.45 15.42 4.96
CA SER A 133 10.76 15.90 6.31
C SER A 133 9.80 15.33 7.36
N SER A 134 10.36 14.90 8.51
CA SER A 134 9.61 14.32 9.63
C SER A 134 8.63 15.30 10.29
N ASP A 135 8.96 16.60 10.38
CA ASP A 135 8.13 17.59 11.08
C ASP A 135 6.75 17.77 10.41
N GLY A 136 6.73 18.06 9.11
CA GLY A 136 5.47 18.21 8.37
C GLY A 136 4.65 16.92 8.32
N ARG A 137 5.33 15.80 8.04
CA ARG A 137 4.72 14.46 8.02
C ARG A 137 4.10 14.09 9.36
N GLY A 138 4.80 14.29 10.47
CA GLY A 138 4.32 13.96 11.82
C GLY A 138 3.00 14.67 12.14
N LYS A 139 2.88 15.95 11.81
CA LYS A 139 1.67 16.76 12.01
C LYS A 139 0.49 16.22 11.18
N LEU A 140 0.70 15.91 9.90
CA LEU A 140 -0.36 15.40 9.02
C LEU A 140 -0.77 13.96 9.39
N VAL A 141 0.17 13.09 9.74
CA VAL A 141 -0.11 11.72 10.18
C VAL A 141 -0.89 11.70 11.48
N ALA A 142 -0.55 12.57 12.45
CA ALA A 142 -1.32 12.72 13.69
C ALA A 142 -2.76 13.15 13.40
N LEU A 143 -2.94 14.15 12.52
CA LEU A 143 -4.26 14.61 12.10
C LEU A 143 -5.06 13.50 11.39
N ALA A 144 -4.42 12.73 10.49
CA ALA A 144 -5.04 11.62 9.77
C ALA A 144 -5.56 10.53 10.72
N ARG A 145 -4.82 10.23 11.80
CA ARG A 145 -5.26 9.25 12.82
C ARG A 145 -6.58 9.66 13.48
N HIS A 146 -6.77 10.94 13.79
CA HIS A 146 -8.01 11.45 14.40
C HIS A 146 -9.21 11.39 13.45
N GLN A 147 -8.98 11.37 12.14
CA GLN A 147 -10.01 11.40 11.10
C GLN A 147 -10.19 10.07 10.38
N THR A 148 -9.57 8.99 10.85
CA THR A 148 -9.59 7.66 10.21
C THR A 148 -9.10 7.65 8.74
N THR A 149 -8.33 8.68 8.34
CA THR A 149 -7.72 8.78 7.03
C THR A 149 -6.58 7.77 6.92
N LYS A 150 -6.59 6.93 5.90
CA LYS A 150 -5.50 5.97 5.64
C LYS A 150 -4.22 6.72 5.25
N VAL A 151 -3.05 6.14 5.57
CA VAL A 151 -1.74 6.76 5.30
C VAL A 151 -0.88 5.84 4.44
N CYS A 152 -0.26 6.40 3.39
CA CYS A 152 0.68 5.72 2.52
C CYS A 152 1.97 6.54 2.39
N GLY A 153 3.12 5.92 2.67
CA GLY A 153 4.47 6.45 2.51
C GLY A 153 5.35 5.53 1.65
N ALA A 154 4.77 4.86 0.66
CA ALA A 154 5.47 3.86 -0.14
C ALA A 154 6.30 4.45 -1.30
N PHE A 155 6.20 5.76 -1.57
CA PHE A 155 6.80 6.44 -2.73
C PHE A 155 7.76 7.54 -2.30
N SER A 156 8.83 7.76 -3.06
CA SER A 156 9.74 8.88 -2.84
C SER A 156 9.13 10.23 -3.26
N ALA A 157 9.75 11.34 -2.84
CA ALA A 157 9.37 12.67 -3.30
C ALA A 157 9.52 12.81 -4.83
N ASP A 158 10.55 12.20 -5.39
CA ASP A 158 10.79 12.20 -6.84
C ASP A 158 9.71 11.43 -7.59
N ASP A 159 9.33 10.23 -7.11
CA ASP A 159 8.23 9.44 -7.69
C ASP A 159 6.91 10.23 -7.70
N LEU A 160 6.58 10.85 -6.56
CA LEU A 160 5.36 11.65 -6.43
C LEU A 160 5.41 12.90 -7.31
N SER A 161 6.55 13.58 -7.35
CA SER A 161 6.74 14.79 -8.17
C SER A 161 6.55 14.49 -9.64
N LEU A 162 7.18 13.41 -10.12
CA LEU A 162 7.04 12.96 -11.50
C LEU A 162 5.60 12.56 -11.84
N ALA A 163 4.97 11.75 -10.99
CA ALA A 163 3.60 11.27 -11.22
C ALA A 163 2.56 12.39 -11.20
N LEU A 164 2.75 13.37 -10.31
CA LEU A 164 1.85 14.51 -10.16
C LEU A 164 2.22 15.68 -11.10
N GLY A 165 3.38 15.67 -11.76
CA GLY A 165 3.87 16.80 -12.57
C GLY A 165 4.08 18.05 -11.72
N LEU A 166 4.72 17.90 -10.55
CA LEU A 166 5.07 18.95 -9.60
C LEU A 166 6.58 18.92 -9.35
N GLU A 167 7.17 20.05 -8.97
CA GLU A 167 8.61 20.10 -8.67
C GLU A 167 8.96 19.48 -7.30
N ASN A 168 8.05 19.54 -6.34
CA ASN A 168 8.29 19.06 -4.98
C ASN A 168 6.98 18.57 -4.32
N ALA A 169 6.61 17.33 -4.60
CA ALA A 169 5.41 16.71 -4.06
C ALA A 169 5.74 15.86 -2.83
N ILE A 170 5.65 16.46 -1.64
CA ILE A 170 5.90 15.78 -0.36
C ILE A 170 4.61 15.27 0.26
N HIS A 171 3.56 16.07 0.24
CA HIS A 171 2.27 15.82 0.89
C HIS A 171 1.16 15.87 -0.14
N ALA A 172 0.33 14.84 -0.20
CA ALA A 172 -0.86 14.82 -1.02
C ALA A 172 -2.01 14.09 -0.30
N VAL A 173 -3.23 14.48 -0.63
CA VAL A 173 -4.45 13.85 -0.14
C VAL A 173 -5.30 13.43 -1.32
N LEU A 174 -5.72 12.16 -1.31
CA LEU A 174 -6.72 11.64 -2.24
C LEU A 174 -8.10 11.70 -1.56
N LEU A 175 -9.03 12.40 -2.20
CA LEU A 175 -10.38 12.60 -1.67
C LEU A 175 -11.23 11.34 -1.83
N HIS A 176 -12.23 11.16 -0.95
CA HIS A 176 -13.21 10.08 -1.07
C HIS A 176 -13.91 10.06 -2.43
N GLY A 177 -14.16 8.88 -2.95
CA GLY A 177 -14.87 8.65 -4.21
C GLY A 177 -14.29 7.50 -5.01
N GLY A 178 -14.89 7.18 -6.14
CA GLY A 178 -14.53 6.01 -6.95
C GLY A 178 -13.08 5.97 -7.43
N ARG A 179 -12.37 7.12 -7.47
CA ARG A 179 -10.92 7.14 -7.72
C ARG A 179 -10.14 6.62 -6.52
N ALA A 180 -10.51 7.01 -5.32
CA ALA A 180 -9.89 6.52 -4.09
C ALA A 180 -10.15 5.01 -3.90
N ASP A 181 -11.35 4.53 -4.23
CA ASP A 181 -11.70 3.11 -4.14
C ASP A 181 -10.81 2.26 -5.06
N ARG A 182 -10.64 2.69 -6.31
CA ARG A 182 -9.76 2.01 -7.27
C ARG A 182 -8.28 2.06 -6.85
N TRP A 183 -7.83 3.21 -6.36
CA TRP A 183 -6.46 3.35 -5.87
C TRP A 183 -6.21 2.48 -4.64
N THR A 184 -7.18 2.36 -3.75
CA THR A 184 -7.11 1.49 -2.56
C THR A 184 -6.80 0.04 -2.94
N ILE A 185 -7.45 -0.50 -3.96
CA ILE A 185 -7.18 -1.87 -4.44
C ILE A 185 -5.71 -2.02 -4.86
N GLU A 186 -5.16 -1.07 -5.62
CA GLU A 186 -3.79 -1.18 -6.12
C GLU A 186 -2.75 -0.99 -5.00
N VAL A 187 -2.98 -0.05 -4.08
CA VAL A 187 -2.05 0.18 -2.97
C VAL A 187 -2.11 -0.95 -1.93
N GLU A 188 -3.28 -1.55 -1.69
CA GLU A 188 -3.41 -2.71 -0.81
C GLU A 188 -2.73 -3.96 -1.41
N ARG A 189 -2.74 -4.13 -2.73
CA ARG A 189 -1.91 -5.14 -3.41
C ARG A 189 -0.42 -4.84 -3.22
N LEU A 190 0.00 -3.57 -3.35
CA LEU A 190 1.39 -3.17 -3.16
C LEU A 190 1.88 -3.45 -1.73
N ALA A 191 0.99 -3.38 -0.73
CA ALA A 191 1.31 -3.70 0.66
C ALA A 191 1.85 -5.13 0.88
N GLY A 192 1.55 -6.06 -0.01
CA GLY A 192 2.12 -7.42 0.02
C GLY A 192 3.57 -7.52 -0.47
N PHE A 193 4.15 -6.42 -0.97
CA PHE A 193 5.51 -6.35 -1.52
C PHE A 193 6.41 -5.38 -0.74
N ARG A 194 5.85 -4.29 -0.25
CA ARG A 194 6.55 -3.30 0.57
C ARG A 194 5.66 -2.71 1.63
N SER A 195 6.26 -2.22 2.70
CA SER A 195 5.52 -1.50 3.74
C SER A 195 4.93 -0.21 3.17
N LEU A 196 3.64 0.02 3.42
CA LEU A 196 3.01 1.31 3.13
C LEU A 196 3.42 2.39 4.13
N ARG A 197 4.04 2.01 5.26
CA ARG A 197 4.59 2.92 6.24
C ARG A 197 6.05 2.55 6.49
N PRO A 198 7.01 3.33 5.98
CA PRO A 198 8.43 3.06 6.18
C PRO A 198 8.79 2.96 7.67
N ALA A 199 9.62 1.98 8.04
CA ALA A 199 10.06 1.79 9.42
C ALA A 199 10.83 3.02 9.96
N ALA A 200 11.52 3.76 9.09
CA ALA A 200 12.19 5.01 9.43
C ALA A 200 11.26 6.06 10.07
N TRP A 201 9.96 6.00 9.79
CA TRP A 201 9.00 6.92 10.40
C TRP A 201 8.72 6.66 11.88
N ASP A 202 9.02 5.46 12.37
CA ASP A 202 8.81 5.10 13.78
C ASP A 202 9.98 5.60 14.65
N THR A 203 11.14 5.87 14.06
CA THR A 203 12.32 6.44 14.74
C THR A 203 12.26 7.96 14.88
N ASP A 204 11.39 8.64 14.14
CA ASP A 204 11.25 10.10 14.18
C ASP A 204 10.53 10.64 15.44
N HIS A 205 9.99 9.76 16.29
CA HIS A 205 9.39 10.11 17.58
C HIS A 205 10.01 9.28 18.70
N PRO A 206 11.16 9.70 19.30
CA PRO A 206 11.72 9.08 20.49
C PRO A 206 10.94 9.51 21.75
N GLY A 207 9.65 9.16 21.82
CA GLY A 207 8.76 9.65 22.88
C GLY A 207 7.64 8.71 23.31
N SER A 208 7.75 7.39 23.10
CA SER A 208 6.83 6.41 23.69
C SER A 208 7.53 5.16 24.21
N SER A 209 8.67 5.33 24.92
CA SER A 209 9.13 4.30 25.83
C SER A 209 8.18 4.34 27.04
N SER A 210 7.39 3.31 27.21
CA SER A 210 6.63 3.00 28.42
C SER A 210 7.49 3.18 29.64
N GLY A 211 7.29 4.29 30.35
CA GLY A 211 7.80 4.50 31.69
C GLY A 211 7.11 3.51 32.64
N ASN A 212 7.76 2.38 32.87
CA ASN A 212 7.46 1.52 34.00
C ASN A 212 8.11 2.17 35.22
N GLY A 213 7.41 3.13 35.81
CA GLY A 213 7.77 3.72 37.08
C GLY A 213 7.54 2.72 38.22
N SER A 214 8.57 1.98 38.59
CA SER A 214 8.63 1.31 39.88
C SER A 214 8.68 2.38 40.95
N ASN A 215 7.58 2.55 41.65
CA ASN A 215 7.40 3.34 42.84
C ASN A 215 8.06 2.55 43.96
N GLU A 216 9.29 2.85 44.31
CA GLU A 216 9.90 2.41 45.57
C GLU A 216 9.57 3.46 46.66
N ASP A 217 8.70 3.08 47.58
CA ASP A 217 8.43 3.78 48.81
C ASP A 217 9.69 3.82 49.69
N PRO A 218 10.07 4.99 50.23
CA PRO A 218 11.11 5.04 51.26
C PRO A 218 10.49 4.58 52.59
N LYS A 219 11.06 3.51 53.18
CA LYS A 219 10.74 3.00 54.49
C LYS A 219 11.14 4.03 55.55
N ASP A 220 10.17 4.37 56.40
CA ASP A 220 10.32 5.01 57.69
C ASP A 220 11.28 4.21 58.57
N GLU A 221 12.34 4.87 59.06
CA GLU A 221 13.15 4.43 60.20
C GLU A 221 12.62 5.11 61.46
N PRO A 222 12.37 4.37 62.55
CA PRO A 222 11.93 4.98 63.79
C PRO A 222 13.10 5.51 64.58
N GLU A 223 12.98 6.75 65.01
CA GLU A 223 13.78 7.48 65.96
C GLU A 223 13.76 6.79 67.35
N ARG A 224 14.92 6.43 67.88
CA ARG A 224 15.09 6.00 69.29
C ARG A 224 15.52 7.19 70.13
N ALA A 225 14.67 7.49 71.07
CA ALA A 225 15.00 8.34 72.22
C ALA A 225 15.89 7.57 73.19
N ASP A 226 16.93 8.24 73.65
CA ASP A 226 17.36 8.44 75.07
C ASP A 226 18.39 9.58 75.13
#